data_08816801c4a374c7ad69eb19699857a4
#
_entry.id   08816801c4a374c7ad69eb19699857a4
#
_cell.length_a   1.000
_cell.length_b   1.000
_cell.length_c   1.000
_cell.angle_alpha   90.00
_cell.angle_beta   90.00
_cell.angle_gamma   90.00
#
_symmetry.space_group_name_H-M   'P 1'
#
loop_
_entity.id
_entity.type
_entity.pdbx_description
1 polymer ?
#
loop_
_entity_poly.entity_id
_entity_poly.type
_entity_poly.pdbx_seq_one_letter_code
_entity_poly.pdbx_strand_id
1 'polypeptide(L)'
;MSLFFTIKHEVELFEITNKLAPTLKNQQIIFIEGIVGAGKTTFIRHLLETLAKNVQSKFFFQGSPTYQRENQYSFNQLNCVHFDFYQVEDNPGIELEDYIIDHCLLIEWPLNILKKRYKQEALFIKIITEKNYRNIELYSENQQWLHQIQ
;
A
#
# COMPACT_ATOMS: atom_id res chain seq x y z
N MET A 1 14.19 10.27 6.75
CA MET A 1 13.60 9.65 7.95
C MET A 1 12.79 8.44 7.53
N SER A 2 12.83 7.40 8.34
CA SER A 2 11.97 6.22 8.18
C SER A 2 11.24 5.96 9.49
N LEU A 3 10.06 5.35 9.38
CA LEU A 3 9.32 4.86 10.54
C LEU A 3 9.44 3.35 10.59
N PHE A 4 9.69 2.78 11.76
CA PHE A 4 9.91 1.35 11.93
C PHE A 4 8.91 0.77 12.92
N PHE A 5 8.38 -0.40 12.59
CA PHE A 5 7.44 -1.13 13.44
C PHE A 5 7.83 -2.61 13.49
N THR A 6 7.73 -3.22 14.66
CA THR A 6 7.92 -4.66 14.84
C THR A 6 6.57 -5.31 15.07
N ILE A 7 6.22 -6.28 14.23
CA ILE A 7 4.92 -6.95 14.24
C ILE A 7 5.12 -8.41 14.61
N LYS A 8 4.58 -8.82 15.75
CA LYS A 8 4.61 -10.22 16.23
C LYS A 8 3.33 -10.95 15.91
N HIS A 9 2.20 -10.25 15.88
CA HIS A 9 0.87 -10.80 15.59
C HIS A 9 0.17 -9.95 14.55
N GLU A 10 -0.59 -10.58 13.65
CA GLU A 10 -1.24 -9.90 12.55
C GLU A 10 -2.10 -8.71 13.01
N VAL A 11 -2.80 -8.84 14.13
CA VAL A 11 -3.68 -7.78 14.64
C VAL A 11 -2.91 -6.48 14.92
N GLU A 12 -1.60 -6.57 15.19
CA GLU A 12 -0.77 -5.39 15.45
C GLU A 12 -0.59 -4.51 14.21
N LEU A 13 -0.92 -5.03 13.01
CA LEU A 13 -0.91 -4.23 11.78
C LEU A 13 -1.86 -3.03 11.88
N PHE A 14 -2.93 -3.14 12.67
CA PHE A 14 -3.85 -2.02 12.87
C PHE A 14 -3.19 -0.82 13.54
N GLU A 15 -2.10 -1.02 14.28
CA GLU A 15 -1.33 0.11 14.83
C GLU A 15 -0.81 1.00 13.70
N ILE A 16 -0.31 0.37 12.62
CA ILE A 16 0.21 1.10 11.46
C ILE A 16 -0.94 1.66 10.62
N THR A 17 -1.92 0.83 10.29
CA THR A 17 -3.00 1.23 9.39
C THR A 17 -3.89 2.30 10.00
N ASN A 18 -4.07 2.31 11.33
CA ASN A 18 -4.81 3.37 12.00
C ASN A 18 -4.13 4.73 11.89
N LYS A 19 -2.81 4.74 11.80
CA LYS A 19 -2.05 6.00 11.60
C LYS A 19 -1.98 6.38 10.12
N LEU A 20 -1.89 5.40 9.24
CA LEU A 20 -1.73 5.63 7.80
C LEU A 20 -3.06 6.03 7.12
N ALA A 21 -4.14 5.34 7.43
CA ALA A 21 -5.41 5.53 6.73
C ALA A 21 -5.90 6.98 6.70
N PRO A 22 -5.85 7.74 7.82
CA PRO A 22 -6.32 9.14 7.80
C PRO A 22 -5.50 10.06 6.89
N THR A 23 -4.29 9.65 6.50
CA THR A 23 -3.42 10.46 5.64
C THR A 23 -3.66 10.23 4.16
N LEU A 24 -4.48 9.22 3.79
CA LEU A 24 -4.65 8.83 2.41
C LEU A 24 -5.62 9.75 1.67
N LYS A 25 -5.27 10.05 0.44
CA LYS A 25 -6.07 10.83 -0.49
C LYS A 25 -5.75 10.38 -1.91
N ASN A 26 -6.63 10.73 -2.85
CA ASN A 26 -6.37 10.48 -4.27
C ASN A 26 -5.07 11.17 -4.69
N GLN A 27 -4.45 10.66 -5.74
CA GLN A 27 -3.17 11.13 -6.29
C GLN A 27 -1.93 10.71 -5.48
N GLN A 28 -2.09 9.78 -4.54
CA GLN A 28 -0.97 9.20 -3.82
C GLN A 28 -0.61 7.83 -4.36
N ILE A 29 0.66 7.44 -4.16
CA ILE A 29 1.16 6.11 -4.51
C ILE A 29 1.84 5.49 -3.30
N ILE A 30 1.47 4.23 -3.02
CA ILE A 30 2.10 3.42 -1.99
C ILE A 30 2.68 2.18 -2.67
N PHE A 31 3.99 1.99 -2.55
CA PHE A 31 4.68 0.78 -3.00
C PHE A 31 4.90 -0.15 -1.82
N ILE A 32 4.54 -1.42 -1.99
CA ILE A 32 4.67 -2.43 -0.93
C ILE A 32 5.59 -3.53 -1.41
N GLU A 33 6.70 -3.71 -0.70
CA GLU A 33 7.76 -4.64 -1.03
C GLU A 33 7.99 -5.65 0.08
N GLY A 34 8.39 -6.85 -0.30
CA GLY A 34 8.69 -7.95 0.60
C GLY A 34 8.76 -9.25 -0.19
N ILE A 35 9.40 -10.27 0.35
CA ILE A 35 9.47 -11.58 -0.29
C ILE A 35 8.09 -12.22 -0.37
N VAL A 36 7.95 -13.27 -1.17
CA VAL A 36 6.72 -14.07 -1.22
C VAL A 36 6.38 -14.54 0.19
N GLY A 37 5.12 -14.34 0.60
CA GLY A 37 4.67 -14.72 1.93
C GLY A 37 4.99 -13.72 3.04
N ALA A 38 5.57 -12.56 2.72
CA ALA A 38 5.89 -11.54 3.72
C ALA A 38 4.65 -10.92 4.37
N GLY A 39 3.50 -10.93 3.68
CA GLY A 39 2.26 -10.36 4.18
C GLY A 39 1.86 -9.05 3.51
N LYS A 40 2.32 -8.82 2.27
CA LYS A 40 1.98 -7.60 1.51
C LYS A 40 0.49 -7.46 1.30
N THR A 41 -0.15 -8.52 0.81
CA THR A 41 -1.61 -8.53 0.57
C THR A 41 -2.37 -8.40 1.89
N THR A 42 -1.88 -9.05 2.95
CA THR A 42 -2.47 -8.94 4.29
C THR A 42 -2.42 -7.51 4.80
N PHE A 43 -1.30 -6.81 4.59
CA PHE A 43 -1.17 -5.40 4.98
C PHE A 43 -2.21 -4.55 4.24
N ILE A 44 -2.34 -4.75 2.93
CA ILE A 44 -3.32 -4.00 2.12
C ILE A 44 -4.73 -4.27 2.61
N ARG A 45 -5.07 -5.53 2.92
CA ARG A 45 -6.39 -5.87 3.47
C ARG A 45 -6.66 -5.12 4.77
N HIS A 46 -5.72 -5.09 5.69
CA HIS A 46 -5.87 -4.35 6.94
C HIS A 46 -6.05 -2.85 6.71
N LEU A 47 -5.31 -2.30 5.76
CA LEU A 47 -5.43 -0.88 5.41
C LEU A 47 -6.82 -0.55 4.85
N LEU A 48 -7.31 -1.38 3.93
CA LEU A 48 -8.63 -1.19 3.34
C LEU A 48 -9.75 -1.40 4.36
N GLU A 49 -9.60 -2.37 5.27
CA GLU A 49 -10.53 -2.58 6.38
C GLU A 49 -10.59 -1.34 7.28
N THR A 50 -9.42 -0.74 7.57
CA THR A 50 -9.35 0.48 8.38
C THR A 50 -10.05 1.64 7.70
N LEU A 51 -9.83 1.81 6.39
CA LEU A 51 -10.51 2.84 5.60
C LEU A 51 -12.03 2.66 5.63
N ALA A 52 -12.50 1.42 5.43
CA ALA A 52 -13.93 1.11 5.46
C ALA A 52 -14.53 1.42 6.83
N LYS A 53 -13.85 1.04 7.89
CA LYS A 53 -14.30 1.30 9.27
C LYS A 53 -14.40 2.80 9.53
N ASN A 54 -13.42 3.58 9.06
CA ASN A 54 -13.40 5.02 9.30
C ASN A 54 -14.56 5.76 8.64
N VAL A 55 -15.10 5.22 7.54
CA VAL A 55 -16.27 5.80 6.85
C VAL A 55 -17.55 5.00 7.09
N GLN A 56 -17.50 4.01 7.98
CA GLN A 56 -18.65 3.18 8.37
C GLN A 56 -19.31 2.48 7.16
N SER A 57 -18.47 2.06 6.18
CA SER A 57 -18.98 1.35 5.02
C SER A 57 -18.76 -0.16 5.15
N LYS A 58 -19.59 -0.93 4.43
CA LYS A 58 -19.38 -2.37 4.29
C LYS A 58 -18.17 -2.59 3.39
N PHE A 59 -17.42 -3.66 3.69
CA PHE A 59 -16.18 -3.94 2.98
C PHE A 59 -16.09 -5.42 2.63
N PHE A 60 -15.71 -5.69 1.39
CA PHE A 60 -15.41 -7.04 0.92
C PHE A 60 -14.07 -7.01 0.19
N PHE A 61 -13.07 -7.70 0.77
CA PHE A 61 -11.73 -7.77 0.16
C PHE A 61 -11.72 -8.78 -0.99
N GLN A 62 -11.31 -8.32 -2.16
CA GLN A 62 -11.30 -9.12 -3.38
C GLN A 62 -10.07 -10.00 -3.52
N GLY A 63 -9.13 -9.94 -2.57
CA GLY A 63 -7.87 -10.67 -2.63
C GLY A 63 -6.81 -9.95 -3.43
N SER A 64 -5.69 -10.64 -3.71
CA SER A 64 -4.65 -10.08 -4.56
C SER A 64 -5.09 -10.14 -6.03
N PRO A 65 -4.87 -9.06 -6.81
CA PRO A 65 -5.31 -9.00 -8.21
C PRO A 65 -4.33 -9.68 -9.16
N THR A 66 -3.91 -10.92 -8.85
CA THR A 66 -2.87 -11.64 -9.60
C THR A 66 -3.23 -11.84 -11.08
N TYR A 67 -4.50 -12.12 -11.37
CA TYR A 67 -4.94 -12.41 -12.74
C TYR A 67 -5.50 -11.18 -13.46
N GLN A 68 -6.22 -10.33 -12.72
CA GLN A 68 -6.86 -9.13 -13.29
C GLN A 68 -5.95 -7.91 -13.22
N ARG A 69 -4.84 -8.02 -12.49
CA ARG A 69 -3.83 -6.99 -12.22
C ARG A 69 -4.33 -5.82 -11.37
N GLU A 70 -5.63 -5.61 -11.25
CA GLU A 70 -6.17 -4.54 -10.42
C GLU A 70 -7.48 -4.90 -9.74
N ASN A 71 -7.65 -4.39 -8.52
CA ASN A 71 -8.93 -4.38 -7.81
C ASN A 71 -9.19 -2.95 -7.33
N GLN A 72 -10.42 -2.49 -7.47
CA GLN A 72 -10.79 -1.13 -7.09
C GLN A 72 -11.69 -1.13 -5.86
N TYR A 73 -11.48 -0.13 -4.99
CA TYR A 73 -12.24 0.06 -3.75
C TYR A 73 -12.54 1.54 -3.58
N SER A 74 -13.76 1.88 -3.13
CA SER A 74 -14.16 3.27 -2.92
C SER A 74 -14.63 3.48 -1.49
N PHE A 75 -14.15 4.55 -0.87
CA PHE A 75 -14.48 4.95 0.51
C PHE A 75 -14.84 6.42 0.50
N ASN A 76 -16.14 6.73 0.34
CA ASN A 76 -16.60 8.11 0.10
C ASN A 76 -15.90 8.70 -1.14
N GLN A 77 -15.07 9.73 -0.96
CA GLN A 77 -14.36 10.38 -2.06
C GLN A 77 -12.98 9.78 -2.34
N LEU A 78 -12.49 8.86 -1.48
CA LEU A 78 -11.21 8.19 -1.68
C LEU A 78 -11.41 6.94 -2.52
N ASN A 79 -10.73 6.87 -3.65
CA ASN A 79 -10.77 5.73 -4.55
C ASN A 79 -9.40 5.04 -4.55
N CYS A 80 -9.35 3.78 -4.12
CA CYS A 80 -8.11 3.01 -4.07
C CYS A 80 -8.07 2.00 -5.19
N VAL A 81 -6.90 1.85 -5.82
CA VAL A 81 -6.65 0.77 -6.77
C VAL A 81 -5.51 -0.08 -6.25
N HIS A 82 -5.73 -1.37 -6.13
CA HIS A 82 -4.73 -2.34 -5.70
C HIS A 82 -4.19 -3.06 -6.93
N PHE A 83 -2.89 -2.90 -7.19
CA PHE A 83 -2.16 -3.58 -8.25
C PHE A 83 -1.20 -4.60 -7.67
N ASP A 84 -0.98 -5.70 -8.40
CA ASP A 84 0.04 -6.70 -8.08
C ASP A 84 0.82 -6.97 -9.37
N PHE A 85 2.11 -6.60 -9.37
CA PHE A 85 2.98 -6.78 -10.53
C PHE A 85 3.95 -7.96 -10.36
N TYR A 86 3.60 -8.94 -9.52
CA TYR A 86 4.42 -10.14 -9.37
C TYR A 86 4.61 -10.84 -10.71
N GLN A 87 5.87 -11.11 -11.07
CA GLN A 87 6.26 -11.75 -12.34
C GLN A 87 5.85 -10.95 -13.58
N VAL A 88 5.52 -9.70 -13.44
CA VAL A 88 5.29 -8.80 -14.59
C VAL A 88 6.64 -8.22 -15.02
N GLU A 89 6.87 -8.19 -16.33
CA GLU A 89 8.07 -7.56 -16.88
C GLU A 89 7.99 -6.03 -16.86
N ASP A 90 9.03 -5.34 -17.33
CA ASP A 90 9.19 -3.90 -17.22
C ASP A 90 8.04 -3.05 -17.78
N ASN A 91 7.19 -3.62 -18.63
CA ASN A 91 6.03 -2.93 -19.18
C ASN A 91 4.75 -3.66 -18.76
N PRO A 92 4.02 -3.16 -17.76
CA PRO A 92 2.81 -3.81 -17.30
C PRO A 92 1.61 -3.65 -18.25
N GLY A 93 1.75 -2.87 -19.35
CA GLY A 93 0.65 -2.58 -20.25
C GLY A 93 -0.43 -1.70 -19.63
N ILE A 94 -0.11 -0.99 -18.54
CA ILE A 94 -1.03 -0.13 -17.81
C ILE A 94 -0.42 1.26 -17.71
N GLU A 95 -1.20 2.27 -18.10
CA GLU A 95 -0.80 3.67 -17.93
C GLU A 95 -1.23 4.15 -16.54
N LEU A 96 -0.31 4.12 -15.58
CA LEU A 96 -0.62 4.53 -14.21
C LEU A 96 -1.04 6.00 -14.12
N GLU A 97 -0.58 6.84 -15.04
CA GLU A 97 -0.98 8.25 -15.09
C GLU A 97 -2.50 8.40 -15.24
N ASP A 98 -3.16 7.46 -15.93
CA ASP A 98 -4.60 7.48 -16.10
C ASP A 98 -5.36 7.20 -14.81
N TYR A 99 -4.72 6.45 -13.89
CA TYR A 99 -5.31 6.09 -12.60
C TYR A 99 -5.02 7.12 -11.51
N ILE A 100 -3.79 7.63 -11.47
CA ILE A 100 -3.33 8.45 -10.34
C ILE A 100 -4.13 9.74 -10.17
N ILE A 101 -4.69 10.27 -11.25
CA ILE A 101 -5.46 11.53 -11.22
C ILE A 101 -6.61 11.43 -10.22
N ASP A 102 -7.32 10.28 -10.21
CA ASP A 102 -8.53 10.08 -9.42
C ASP A 102 -8.41 9.02 -8.34
N HIS A 103 -7.22 8.43 -8.14
CA HIS A 103 -7.06 7.27 -7.27
C HIS A 103 -5.83 7.36 -6.39
N CYS A 104 -5.90 6.67 -5.25
CA CYS A 104 -4.74 6.30 -4.43
C CYS A 104 -4.29 4.92 -4.89
N LEU A 105 -3.04 4.77 -5.32
CA LEU A 105 -2.52 3.51 -5.86
C LEU A 105 -1.79 2.72 -4.78
N LEU A 106 -2.18 1.45 -4.61
CA LEU A 106 -1.55 0.50 -3.69
C LEU A 106 -0.92 -0.60 -4.55
N ILE A 107 0.41 -0.63 -4.63
CA ILE A 107 1.12 -1.47 -5.59
C ILE A 107 2.03 -2.48 -4.89
N GLU A 108 1.70 -3.79 -5.02
CA GLU A 108 2.59 -4.87 -4.61
C GLU A 108 3.55 -5.19 -5.75
N TRP A 109 4.77 -5.59 -5.40
CA TRP A 109 5.82 -5.91 -6.37
C TRP A 109 6.05 -4.77 -7.36
N PRO A 110 6.35 -3.55 -6.85
CA PRO A 110 6.51 -2.41 -7.75
C PRO A 110 7.70 -2.59 -8.69
N LEU A 111 7.50 -2.23 -9.96
CA LEU A 111 8.56 -2.27 -10.96
C LEU A 111 9.58 -1.16 -10.70
N ASN A 112 10.85 -1.43 -10.98
CA ASN A 112 11.93 -0.46 -10.75
C ASN A 112 11.70 0.86 -11.49
N ILE A 113 11.15 0.81 -12.70
CA ILE A 113 10.86 2.01 -13.48
C ILE A 113 9.84 2.90 -12.78
N LEU A 114 8.84 2.30 -12.13
CA LEU A 114 7.81 3.03 -11.39
C LEU A 114 8.38 3.63 -10.10
N LYS A 115 9.21 2.88 -9.40
CA LYS A 115 9.86 3.36 -8.18
C LYS A 115 10.74 4.58 -8.45
N LYS A 116 11.43 4.60 -9.58
CA LYS A 116 12.24 5.74 -9.99
C LYS A 116 11.38 6.94 -10.37
N ARG A 117 10.32 6.70 -11.16
CA ARG A 117 9.45 7.78 -11.65
C ARG A 117 8.74 8.51 -10.51
N TYR A 118 8.27 7.78 -9.50
CA TYR A 118 7.46 8.34 -8.41
C TYR A 118 8.23 8.46 -7.10
N LYS A 119 9.55 8.41 -7.14
CA LYS A 119 10.41 8.40 -5.97
C LYS A 119 10.13 9.54 -4.99
N GLN A 120 9.86 10.72 -5.52
CA GLN A 120 9.70 11.94 -4.70
C GLN A 120 8.37 11.96 -3.94
N GLU A 121 7.32 11.38 -4.50
CA GLU A 121 5.97 11.45 -3.97
C GLU A 121 5.55 10.22 -3.18
N ALA A 122 6.07 9.06 -3.54
CA ALA A 122 5.57 7.77 -3.06
C ALA A 122 5.93 7.48 -1.62
N LEU A 123 5.06 6.73 -0.96
CA LEU A 123 5.37 6.05 0.29
C LEU A 123 5.83 4.64 -0.03
N PHE A 124 6.97 4.25 0.51
CA PHE A 124 7.52 2.90 0.39
C PHE A 124 7.29 2.15 1.69
N ILE A 125 6.64 1.00 1.61
CA ILE A 125 6.42 0.10 2.74
C ILE A 125 7.20 -1.17 2.46
N LYS A 126 8.18 -1.47 3.32
CA LYS A 126 8.99 -2.69 3.20
C LYS A 126 8.64 -3.61 4.36
N ILE A 127 8.27 -4.84 4.04
CA ILE A 127 7.97 -5.88 5.02
C ILE A 127 9.12 -6.86 5.00
N ILE A 128 9.86 -6.91 6.11
CA ILE A 128 11.04 -7.76 6.27
C ILE A 128 10.66 -8.91 7.18
N THR A 129 10.71 -10.14 6.63
CA THR A 129 10.36 -11.34 7.37
C THR A 129 11.54 -11.79 8.22
N GLU A 130 11.31 -11.89 9.52
CA GLU A 130 12.23 -12.44 10.50
C GLU A 130 11.68 -13.78 11.02
N LYS A 131 12.45 -14.49 11.86
CA LYS A 131 12.07 -15.83 12.30
C LYS A 131 10.72 -15.88 13.03
N ASN A 132 10.49 -14.95 13.96
CA ASN A 132 9.29 -14.96 14.83
C ASN A 132 8.47 -13.67 14.73
N TYR A 133 8.86 -12.75 13.84
CA TYR A 133 8.21 -11.45 13.73
C TYR A 133 8.50 -10.86 12.36
N ARG A 134 7.87 -9.71 12.08
CA ARG A 134 8.16 -8.93 10.87
C ARG A 134 8.52 -7.52 11.28
N ASN A 135 9.49 -6.95 10.58
CA ASN A 135 9.79 -5.52 10.66
C ASN A 135 9.15 -4.83 9.47
N ILE A 136 8.49 -3.73 9.73
CA ILE A 136 7.87 -2.92 8.69
C ILE A 136 8.51 -1.53 8.73
N GLU A 137 9.07 -1.13 7.59
CA GLU A 137 9.66 0.19 7.40
C GLU A 137 8.76 1.00 6.47
N LEU A 138 8.42 2.21 6.91
CA LEU A 138 7.74 3.19 6.07
C LEU A 138 8.75 4.30 5.75
N TYR A 139 8.98 4.53 4.48
CA TYR A 139 9.92 5.54 3.99
C TYR A 139 9.28 6.37 2.89
N SER A 140 9.57 7.68 2.88
CA SER A 140 9.17 8.56 1.78
C SER A 140 10.13 9.75 1.70
N GLU A 141 10.44 10.16 0.49
CA GLU A 141 11.09 11.47 0.27
C GLU A 141 10.15 12.61 0.65
N ASN A 142 8.85 12.37 0.62
CA ASN A 142 7.84 13.32 1.10
C ASN A 142 7.77 13.26 2.64
N GLN A 143 8.64 14.03 3.28
CA GLN A 143 8.76 14.05 4.74
C GLN A 143 7.48 14.55 5.42
N GLN A 144 6.71 15.41 4.76
CA GLN A 144 5.45 15.89 5.30
C GLN A 144 4.46 14.72 5.49
N TRP A 145 4.43 13.80 4.52
CA TRP A 145 3.57 12.62 4.62
C TRP A 145 3.99 11.75 5.81
N LEU A 146 5.30 11.49 5.97
CA LEU A 146 5.79 10.71 7.11
C LEU A 146 5.44 11.34 8.46
N HIS A 147 5.53 12.67 8.56
CA HIS A 147 5.16 13.37 9.78
C HIS A 147 3.68 13.17 10.11
N GLN A 148 2.81 13.11 9.12
CA GLN A 148 1.38 12.87 9.34
C GLN A 148 1.10 11.46 9.86
N ILE A 149 1.96 10.49 9.53
CA ILE A 149 1.80 9.11 9.98
C ILE A 149 2.30 8.91 11.42
N GLN A 150 3.23 9.73 11.87
CA GLN A 150 3.70 9.64 13.25
C GLN A 150 2.54 9.82 14.26
#